data_8f60b00464ff4ede81618709b2b2cb7e
#
_entry.id   8f60b00464ff4ede81618709b2b2cb7e
#
_cell.length_a   1.000
_cell.length_b   1.000
_cell.length_c   1.000
_cell.angle_alpha   90.00
_cell.angle_beta   90.00
_cell.angle_gamma   90.00
#
_symmetry.space_group_name_H-M   'P 1'
#
loop_
_entity.id
_entity.type
_entity.pdbx_description
1 polymer ?
#
loop_
_entity_poly.entity_id
_entity_poly.type
_entity_poly.pdbx_seq_one_letter_code
_entity_poly.pdbx_strand_id
1 'polypeptide(L)'
;DVYKRQVLGWKREMLFPETGLYWMMPSPAIPNFETALLYPGTCLTEATNISEGRGTSAPFELIGAPFINGAALADRMNAKKLPGVIFTAAYFTPSASKHAGRRCEGVHIHLTDTKAYDTIRTGTALLYAIREIYPNDFALRQPEDEKALLPINRLTGSDVLAHDWPDFDALMERWENEAKAFDERAAFARMYE
;
A
#
# COMPACT_ATOMS: atom_id res chain seq x y z
N ASP A 1 -6.45 28.64 5.11
CA ASP A 1 -4.98 28.77 5.27
C ASP A 1 -4.59 30.21 5.47
N VAL A 2 -3.83 30.50 6.53
CA VAL A 2 -3.36 31.85 6.81
C VAL A 2 -2.11 32.19 5.99
N TYR A 3 -1.24 31.22 5.74
CA TYR A 3 -0.08 31.36 4.86
C TYR A 3 0.43 30.00 4.36
N LYS A 4 1.12 30.02 3.23
CA LYS A 4 1.75 28.86 2.59
C LYS A 4 3.27 29.01 2.65
N ARG A 5 3.98 27.92 2.93
CA ARG A 5 5.43 27.85 2.87
C ARG A 5 5.84 26.84 1.81
N GLN A 6 6.73 27.26 0.92
CA GLN A 6 7.27 26.42 -0.14
C GLN A 6 8.69 26.00 0.20
N VAL A 7 9.03 24.76 -0.13
CA VAL A 7 10.41 24.26 -0.08
C VAL A 7 11.14 24.77 -1.31
N LEU A 8 12.28 25.41 -1.12
CA LEU A 8 13.09 25.92 -2.23
C LEU A 8 13.91 24.78 -2.85
N GLY A 9 13.96 24.75 -4.19
CA GLY A 9 14.76 23.77 -4.94
C GLY A 9 14.15 22.36 -5.06
N TRP A 10 12.96 22.13 -4.50
CA TRP A 10 12.27 20.86 -4.70
C TRP A 10 11.44 20.89 -5.99
N LYS A 11 11.49 19.77 -6.72
CA LYS A 11 10.67 19.52 -7.91
C LYS A 11 9.78 18.32 -7.68
N ARG A 12 8.62 18.28 -8.34
CA ARG A 12 7.63 17.21 -8.19
C ARG A 12 8.15 15.82 -8.57
N GLU A 13 9.08 15.75 -9.51
CA GLU A 13 9.71 14.49 -9.95
C GLU A 13 10.76 13.95 -8.97
N MET A 14 11.21 14.76 -8.00
CA MET A 14 12.23 14.36 -7.03
C MET A 14 11.67 13.42 -5.99
N LEU A 15 12.36 12.31 -5.79
CA LEU A 15 12.18 11.46 -4.63
C LEU A 15 12.98 12.01 -3.43
N PHE A 16 12.56 11.67 -2.20
CA PHE A 16 13.17 12.23 -1.00
C PHE A 16 14.71 12.10 -0.93
N PRO A 17 15.34 10.95 -1.30
CA PRO A 17 16.80 10.83 -1.31
C PRO A 17 17.50 11.84 -2.24
N GLU A 18 16.84 12.29 -3.30
CA GLU A 18 17.39 13.24 -4.26
C GLU A 18 17.43 14.68 -3.70
N THR A 19 16.76 14.94 -2.59
CA THR A 19 16.78 16.24 -1.89
C THR A 19 18.05 16.48 -1.08
N GLY A 20 18.80 15.43 -0.74
CA GLY A 20 19.96 15.48 0.15
C GLY A 20 19.63 15.75 1.61
N LEU A 21 18.34 15.73 1.99
CA LEU A 21 17.90 15.92 3.37
C LEU A 21 17.94 14.61 4.15
N TYR A 22 18.12 14.70 5.46
CA TYR A 22 17.99 13.54 6.36
C TYR A 22 16.54 13.15 6.53
N TRP A 23 16.28 11.82 6.51
CA TRP A 23 14.95 11.29 6.76
C TRP A 23 14.50 11.60 8.19
N MET A 24 13.35 12.25 8.31
CA MET A 24 12.67 12.49 9.57
C MET A 24 11.39 11.66 9.56
N MET A 25 11.31 10.68 10.45
CA MET A 25 10.14 9.78 10.53
C MET A 25 8.84 10.57 10.73
N PRO A 26 7.91 10.55 9.77
CA PRO A 26 6.60 11.22 9.95
C PRO A 26 5.70 10.43 10.92
N SER A 27 5.99 9.16 11.14
CA SER A 27 5.27 8.24 12.03
C SER A 27 6.20 7.10 12.46
N PRO A 28 6.03 6.54 13.67
CA PRO A 28 6.75 5.33 14.08
C PRO A 28 6.55 4.14 13.13
N ALA A 29 5.44 4.13 12.36
CA ALA A 29 5.15 3.10 11.37
C ALA A 29 5.69 3.44 9.96
N ILE A 30 6.41 4.55 9.79
CA ILE A 30 7.08 4.95 8.54
C ILE A 30 8.53 5.30 8.86
N PRO A 31 9.37 4.29 9.20
CA PRO A 31 10.70 4.51 9.72
C PRO A 31 11.71 4.99 8.67
N ASN A 32 11.48 4.71 7.41
CA ASN A 32 12.40 4.99 6.30
C ASN A 32 11.66 5.43 5.03
N PHE A 33 12.42 5.82 4.02
CA PHE A 33 11.86 6.28 2.74
C PHE A 33 11.18 5.15 1.97
N GLU A 34 11.74 3.94 1.99
CA GLU A 34 11.19 2.77 1.30
C GLU A 34 9.79 2.45 1.84
N THR A 35 9.63 2.44 3.16
CA THR A 35 8.30 2.30 3.78
C THR A 35 7.33 3.39 3.30
N ALA A 36 7.78 4.65 3.22
CA ALA A 36 6.92 5.76 2.75
C ALA A 36 6.49 5.57 1.28
N LEU A 37 7.36 5.00 0.45
CA LEU A 37 7.07 4.73 -0.95
C LEU A 37 6.12 3.53 -1.12
N LEU A 38 6.23 2.51 -0.25
CA LEU A 38 5.34 1.36 -0.22
C LEU A 38 3.95 1.70 0.36
N TYR A 39 3.91 2.61 1.35
CA TYR A 39 2.74 2.90 2.16
C TYR A 39 1.45 3.18 1.37
N PRO A 40 1.41 4.02 0.30
CA PRO A 40 0.14 4.34 -0.37
C PRO A 40 -0.57 3.11 -0.95
N GLY A 41 0.17 2.09 -1.36
CA GLY A 41 -0.41 0.82 -1.85
C GLY A 41 -0.67 -0.17 -0.71
N THR A 42 0.29 -0.35 0.18
CA THR A 42 0.19 -1.35 1.26
C THR A 42 -0.75 -0.93 2.39
N CYS A 43 -1.07 0.38 2.53
CA CYS A 43 -2.09 0.83 3.48
C CYS A 43 -3.48 0.27 3.17
N LEU A 44 -3.77 -0.18 1.96
CA LEU A 44 -5.03 -0.85 1.62
C LEU A 44 -5.26 -2.10 2.49
N THR A 45 -4.19 -2.76 2.95
CA THR A 45 -4.29 -3.91 3.87
C THR A 45 -4.86 -3.53 5.23
N GLU A 46 -4.80 -2.25 5.64
CA GLU A 46 -5.42 -1.77 6.89
C GLU A 46 -6.94 -1.97 6.90
N ALA A 47 -7.56 -1.96 5.72
CA ALA A 47 -8.98 -2.22 5.55
C ALA A 47 -9.36 -3.70 5.53
N THR A 48 -8.42 -4.60 5.82
CA THR A 48 -8.62 -6.06 5.77
C THR A 48 -8.19 -6.72 7.09
N ASN A 49 -8.36 -8.04 7.15
CA ASN A 49 -7.83 -8.85 8.24
C ASN A 49 -6.34 -9.24 8.04
N ILE A 50 -5.64 -8.65 7.07
CA ILE A 50 -4.21 -8.86 6.82
C ILE A 50 -3.40 -7.88 7.67
N SER A 51 -2.32 -8.34 8.31
CA SER A 51 -1.36 -7.48 8.99
C SER A 51 -0.55 -6.68 7.98
N GLU A 52 -0.50 -5.37 8.19
CA GLU A 52 0.39 -4.43 7.48
C GLU A 52 1.78 -4.33 8.13
N GLY A 53 2.14 -5.28 9.00
CA GLY A 53 3.45 -5.30 9.65
C GLY A 53 3.62 -4.32 10.81
N ARG A 54 2.58 -3.58 11.23
CA ARG A 54 2.65 -2.78 12.47
C ARG A 54 2.99 -3.67 13.65
N GLY A 55 3.87 -3.18 14.55
CA GLY A 55 4.40 -3.98 15.65
C GLY A 55 5.55 -4.91 15.25
N THR A 56 6.11 -4.75 14.06
CA THR A 56 7.37 -5.35 13.59
C THR A 56 8.42 -4.27 13.34
N SER A 57 9.62 -4.66 12.95
CA SER A 57 10.69 -3.74 12.53
C SER A 57 10.50 -3.16 11.10
N ALA A 58 9.55 -3.70 10.32
CA ALA A 58 9.33 -3.31 8.92
C ALA A 58 7.82 -3.16 8.61
N PRO A 59 7.14 -2.18 9.25
CA PRO A 59 5.73 -1.92 8.98
C PRO A 59 5.54 -1.49 7.52
N PHE A 60 4.43 -1.95 6.91
CA PHE A 60 4.08 -1.76 5.49
C PHE A 60 5.03 -2.41 4.47
N GLU A 61 6.13 -2.99 4.91
CA GLU A 61 7.03 -3.81 4.11
C GLU A 61 6.73 -5.31 4.32
N LEU A 62 6.35 -5.69 5.56
CA LEU A 62 5.93 -7.04 5.92
C LEU A 62 4.40 -7.13 5.90
N ILE A 63 3.86 -7.88 4.96
CA ILE A 63 2.42 -8.08 4.77
C ILE A 63 2.09 -9.56 4.93
N GLY A 64 1.15 -9.89 5.84
CA GLY A 64 0.81 -11.30 6.06
C GLY A 64 -0.28 -11.54 7.09
N ALA A 65 -0.58 -12.82 7.30
CA ALA A 65 -1.57 -13.29 8.28
C ALA A 65 -1.26 -14.73 8.72
N PRO A 66 -1.89 -15.23 9.81
CA PRO A 66 -1.66 -16.60 10.27
C PRO A 66 -2.11 -17.70 9.29
N PHE A 67 -2.99 -17.37 8.35
CA PHE A 67 -3.52 -18.33 7.37
C PHE A 67 -2.77 -18.29 6.03
N ILE A 68 -1.84 -17.36 5.83
CA ILE A 68 -1.09 -17.21 4.59
C ILE A 68 0.10 -18.19 4.57
N ASN A 69 0.37 -18.78 3.41
CA ASN A 69 1.65 -19.43 3.08
C ASN A 69 2.53 -18.38 2.36
N GLY A 70 3.60 -17.97 3.02
CA GLY A 70 4.46 -16.90 2.54
C GLY A 70 5.16 -17.22 1.23
N ALA A 71 5.60 -18.49 1.03
CA ALA A 71 6.26 -18.90 -0.20
C ALA A 71 5.29 -18.85 -1.40
N ALA A 72 4.10 -19.43 -1.25
CA ALA A 72 3.08 -19.41 -2.31
C ALA A 72 2.67 -17.99 -2.70
N LEU A 73 2.55 -17.09 -1.72
CA LEU A 73 2.22 -15.69 -1.99
C LEU A 73 3.38 -14.97 -2.69
N ALA A 74 4.63 -15.18 -2.25
CA ALA A 74 5.80 -14.59 -2.89
C ALA A 74 5.92 -15.03 -4.35
N ASP A 75 5.77 -16.34 -4.62
CA ASP A 75 5.82 -16.90 -5.97
C ASP A 75 4.69 -16.30 -6.85
N ARG A 76 3.46 -16.21 -6.32
CA ARG A 76 2.33 -15.62 -7.04
C ARG A 76 2.57 -14.15 -7.39
N MET A 77 3.15 -13.37 -6.46
CA MET A 77 3.44 -11.96 -6.70
C MET A 77 4.61 -11.76 -7.68
N ASN A 78 5.69 -12.54 -7.55
CA ASN A 78 6.84 -12.46 -8.46
C ASN A 78 6.47 -12.88 -9.89
N ALA A 79 5.52 -13.83 -10.05
CA ALA A 79 5.01 -14.23 -11.36
C ALA A 79 4.30 -13.08 -12.11
N LYS A 80 3.79 -12.07 -11.41
CA LYS A 80 3.17 -10.87 -12.01
C LYS A 80 4.20 -9.92 -12.65
N LYS A 81 5.50 -10.06 -12.33
CA LYS A 81 6.59 -9.24 -12.87
C LYS A 81 6.34 -7.74 -12.74
N LEU A 82 5.82 -7.31 -11.59
CA LEU A 82 5.57 -5.90 -11.31
C LEU A 82 6.89 -5.12 -11.35
N PRO A 83 6.92 -3.94 -11.99
CA PRO A 83 8.16 -3.19 -12.14
C PRO A 83 8.67 -2.64 -10.80
N GLY A 84 9.99 -2.64 -10.62
CA GLY A 84 10.66 -2.03 -9.48
C GLY A 84 10.46 -2.71 -8.13
N VAL A 85 9.95 -3.95 -8.08
CA VAL A 85 9.65 -4.65 -6.84
C VAL A 85 9.85 -6.17 -6.96
N ILE A 86 10.30 -6.79 -5.88
CA ILE A 86 10.31 -8.26 -5.70
C ILE A 86 9.76 -8.61 -4.32
N PHE A 87 9.33 -9.85 -4.16
CA PHE A 87 8.72 -10.38 -2.94
C PHE A 87 9.50 -11.59 -2.45
N THR A 88 9.83 -11.62 -1.16
CA THR A 88 10.38 -12.82 -0.51
C THR A 88 9.42 -13.33 0.55
N ALA A 89 9.38 -14.63 0.76
CA ALA A 89 8.61 -15.19 1.87
C ALA A 89 9.13 -14.66 3.20
N ALA A 90 8.21 -14.29 4.09
CA ALA A 90 8.52 -13.74 5.40
C ALA A 90 7.72 -14.42 6.51
N TYR A 91 8.34 -14.50 7.68
CA TYR A 91 7.76 -15.03 8.91
C TYR A 91 7.94 -13.99 10.01
N PHE A 92 6.87 -13.60 10.67
CA PHE A 92 6.94 -12.57 11.70
C PHE A 92 5.84 -12.74 12.74
N THR A 93 6.05 -12.15 13.91
CA THR A 93 5.06 -12.09 14.98
C THR A 93 4.92 -10.63 15.39
N PRO A 94 3.81 -9.94 15.00
CA PRO A 94 3.59 -8.56 15.39
C PRO A 94 3.51 -8.44 16.92
N SER A 95 4.12 -7.40 17.50
CA SER A 95 3.98 -7.08 18.93
C SER A 95 2.74 -6.24 19.23
N ALA A 96 2.11 -5.65 18.19
CA ALA A 96 0.95 -4.77 18.31
C ALA A 96 0.07 -4.85 17.06
N SER A 97 -1.12 -4.23 17.10
CA SER A 97 -2.08 -4.19 15.99
C SER A 97 -2.66 -5.56 15.63
N LYS A 98 -2.97 -5.79 14.35
CA LYS A 98 -3.57 -7.05 13.88
C LYS A 98 -2.64 -8.23 14.13
N HIS A 99 -3.20 -9.32 14.62
CA HIS A 99 -2.49 -10.57 14.91
C HIS A 99 -1.35 -10.44 15.94
N ALA A 100 -1.40 -9.44 16.85
CA ALA A 100 -0.42 -9.28 17.92
C ALA A 100 -0.19 -10.59 18.69
N GLY A 101 1.08 -10.98 18.88
CA GLY A 101 1.47 -12.22 19.55
C GLY A 101 1.24 -13.51 18.75
N ARG A 102 0.69 -13.45 17.54
CA ARG A 102 0.47 -14.61 16.68
C ARG A 102 1.50 -14.68 15.56
N ARG A 103 2.03 -15.86 15.29
CA ARG A 103 2.89 -16.08 14.14
C ARG A 103 2.10 -15.86 12.85
N CYS A 104 2.61 -14.99 11.99
CA CYS A 104 2.15 -14.74 10.63
C CYS A 104 3.17 -15.23 9.63
N GLU A 105 2.69 -15.65 8.48
CA GLU A 105 3.48 -15.83 7.26
C GLU A 105 2.96 -14.85 6.20
N GLY A 106 3.82 -14.49 5.28
CA GLY A 106 3.46 -13.56 4.23
C GLY A 106 4.66 -13.19 3.37
N VAL A 107 4.72 -11.95 2.95
CA VAL A 107 5.79 -11.44 2.11
C VAL A 107 6.51 -10.26 2.75
N HIS A 108 7.81 -10.18 2.48
CA HIS A 108 8.59 -8.95 2.61
C HIS A 108 8.72 -8.34 1.21
N ILE A 109 8.37 -7.09 1.08
CA ILE A 109 8.37 -6.34 -0.18
C ILE A 109 9.70 -5.62 -0.29
N HIS A 110 10.44 -5.82 -1.38
CA HIS A 110 11.73 -5.18 -1.62
C HIS A 110 11.65 -4.32 -2.88
N LEU A 111 11.98 -3.05 -2.75
CA LEU A 111 12.11 -2.15 -3.88
C LEU A 111 13.43 -2.41 -4.60
N THR A 112 13.39 -2.61 -5.90
CA THR A 112 14.55 -2.81 -6.77
C THR A 112 14.81 -1.61 -7.68
N ASP A 113 13.76 -0.86 -8.00
CA ASP A 113 13.83 0.40 -8.74
C ASP A 113 12.68 1.31 -8.28
N THR A 114 13.02 2.33 -7.50
CA THR A 114 12.04 3.26 -6.91
C THR A 114 11.35 4.16 -7.93
N LYS A 115 11.96 4.37 -9.12
CA LYS A 115 11.36 5.18 -10.19
C LYS A 115 10.41 4.39 -11.07
N ALA A 116 10.65 3.09 -11.21
CA ALA A 116 9.76 2.18 -11.94
C ALA A 116 8.61 1.64 -11.09
N TYR A 117 8.72 1.75 -9.77
CA TYR A 117 7.76 1.19 -8.82
C TYR A 117 6.41 1.91 -8.87
N ASP A 118 5.33 1.14 -9.07
CA ASP A 118 3.95 1.59 -8.96
C ASP A 118 3.33 1.06 -7.66
N THR A 119 3.16 1.94 -6.68
CA THR A 119 2.69 1.61 -5.35
C THR A 119 1.23 1.14 -5.34
N ILE A 120 0.35 1.81 -6.09
CA ILE A 120 -1.09 1.49 -6.12
C ILE A 120 -1.33 0.17 -6.84
N ARG A 121 -0.72 -0.02 -8.00
CA ARG A 121 -0.80 -1.29 -8.74
C ARG A 121 -0.26 -2.45 -7.91
N THR A 122 0.86 -2.26 -7.21
CA THR A 122 1.48 -3.30 -6.39
C THR A 122 0.62 -3.66 -5.18
N GLY A 123 0.15 -2.68 -4.41
CA GLY A 123 -0.69 -2.92 -3.23
C GLY A 123 -2.04 -3.56 -3.60
N THR A 124 -2.66 -3.08 -4.67
CA THR A 124 -3.90 -3.66 -5.19
C THR A 124 -3.68 -5.10 -5.69
N ALA A 125 -2.61 -5.35 -6.45
CA ALA A 125 -2.27 -6.70 -6.91
C ALA A 125 -2.06 -7.68 -5.76
N LEU A 126 -1.46 -7.22 -4.65
CA LEU A 126 -1.26 -8.02 -3.45
C LEU A 126 -2.60 -8.41 -2.81
N LEU A 127 -3.55 -7.46 -2.68
CA LEU A 127 -4.89 -7.76 -2.17
C LEU A 127 -5.63 -8.77 -3.05
N TYR A 128 -5.58 -8.59 -4.38
CA TYR A 128 -6.18 -9.53 -5.32
C TYR A 128 -5.57 -10.92 -5.19
N ALA A 129 -4.24 -11.03 -5.11
CA ALA A 129 -3.56 -12.31 -4.96
C ALA A 129 -3.95 -13.03 -3.66
N ILE A 130 -3.99 -12.31 -2.53
CA ILE A 130 -4.37 -12.90 -1.25
C ILE A 130 -5.84 -13.37 -1.29
N ARG A 131 -6.76 -12.54 -1.78
CA ARG A 131 -8.17 -12.89 -1.91
C ARG A 131 -8.38 -14.10 -2.83
N GLU A 132 -7.64 -14.20 -3.91
CA GLU A 132 -7.72 -15.32 -4.86
C GLU A 132 -7.22 -16.63 -4.25
N ILE A 133 -6.10 -16.59 -3.51
CA ILE A 133 -5.49 -17.79 -2.90
C ILE A 133 -6.28 -18.22 -1.65
N TYR A 134 -6.81 -17.27 -0.88
CA TYR A 134 -7.46 -17.50 0.42
C TYR A 134 -8.89 -16.92 0.47
N PRO A 135 -9.80 -17.35 -0.44
CA PRO A 135 -11.12 -16.73 -0.56
C PRO A 135 -12.01 -16.93 0.68
N ASN A 136 -11.75 -17.96 1.48
CA ASN A 136 -12.53 -18.28 2.68
C ASN A 136 -11.96 -17.62 3.96
N ASP A 137 -10.70 -17.18 3.92
CA ASP A 137 -10.00 -16.60 5.07
C ASP A 137 -9.83 -15.08 4.95
N PHE A 138 -9.74 -14.57 3.72
CA PHE A 138 -9.64 -13.14 3.45
C PHE A 138 -10.96 -12.43 3.80
N ALA A 139 -10.86 -11.34 4.56
CA ALA A 139 -12.02 -10.52 4.91
C ALA A 139 -11.71 -9.02 4.91
N LEU A 140 -12.66 -8.23 4.43
CA LEU A 140 -12.66 -6.78 4.63
C LEU A 140 -13.10 -6.47 6.07
N ARG A 141 -12.43 -5.50 6.70
CA ARG A 141 -12.85 -5.00 8.01
C ARG A 141 -14.18 -4.28 7.90
N GLN A 142 -15.03 -4.55 8.88
CA GLN A 142 -16.28 -3.82 9.04
C GLN A 142 -16.04 -2.52 9.83
N PRO A 143 -16.81 -1.45 9.60
CA PRO A 143 -16.74 -0.26 10.41
C PRO A 143 -17.29 -0.53 11.81
N GLU A 144 -16.85 0.25 12.80
CA GLU A 144 -17.36 0.17 14.17
C GLU A 144 -18.82 0.66 14.27
N ASP A 145 -19.19 1.64 13.45
CA ASP A 145 -20.57 2.12 13.29
C ASP A 145 -21.10 1.62 11.95
N GLU A 146 -22.21 0.87 11.98
CA GLU A 146 -22.86 0.31 10.78
C GLU A 146 -23.22 1.37 9.72
N LYS A 147 -23.40 2.63 10.13
CA LYS A 147 -23.67 3.75 9.21
C LYS A 147 -22.41 4.37 8.59
N ALA A 148 -21.23 3.98 9.08
CA ALA A 148 -19.99 4.50 8.57
C ALA A 148 -19.56 3.77 7.29
N LEU A 149 -18.83 4.47 6.42
CA LEU A 149 -18.22 3.87 5.23
C LEU A 149 -17.26 2.76 5.62
N LEU A 150 -17.26 1.68 4.84
CA LEU A 150 -16.26 0.61 4.96
C LEU A 150 -14.85 1.20 4.92
N PRO A 151 -13.91 0.68 5.75
CA PRO A 151 -12.53 1.15 5.72
C PRO A 151 -11.90 1.14 4.33
N ILE A 152 -12.19 0.13 3.51
CA ILE A 152 -11.68 0.06 2.13
C ILE A 152 -12.19 1.23 1.27
N ASN A 153 -13.44 1.64 1.43
CA ASN A 153 -14.02 2.75 0.67
C ASN A 153 -13.36 4.10 1.03
N ARG A 154 -12.96 4.26 2.30
CA ARG A 154 -12.23 5.46 2.74
C ARG A 154 -10.84 5.54 2.13
N LEU A 155 -10.16 4.39 1.97
CA LEU A 155 -8.80 4.32 1.42
C LEU A 155 -8.78 4.46 -0.10
N THR A 156 -9.77 3.88 -0.78
CA THR A 156 -9.83 3.90 -2.26
C THR A 156 -10.63 5.09 -2.82
N GLY A 157 -11.41 5.78 -1.97
CA GLY A 157 -12.34 6.81 -2.43
C GLY A 157 -13.52 6.27 -3.25
N SER A 158 -13.74 4.97 -3.24
CA SER A 158 -14.71 4.24 -4.07
C SER A 158 -15.20 3.01 -3.33
N ASP A 159 -16.41 2.53 -3.65
CA ASP A 159 -17.00 1.31 -3.09
C ASP A 159 -16.73 0.04 -3.94
N VAL A 160 -15.99 0.18 -5.02
CA VAL A 160 -15.77 -0.89 -6.00
C VAL A 160 -15.17 -2.15 -5.36
N LEU A 161 -14.18 -2.03 -4.47
CA LEU A 161 -13.57 -3.17 -3.78
C LEU A 161 -14.42 -3.69 -2.60
N ALA A 162 -15.47 -2.97 -2.20
CA ALA A 162 -16.41 -3.44 -1.20
C ALA A 162 -17.37 -4.50 -1.74
N HIS A 163 -17.70 -4.44 -3.03
CA HIS A 163 -18.77 -5.22 -3.64
C HIS A 163 -18.31 -6.11 -4.81
N ASP A 164 -17.64 -5.55 -5.80
CA ASP A 164 -17.57 -6.19 -7.12
C ASP A 164 -16.23 -6.89 -7.40
N TRP A 165 -15.10 -6.38 -6.92
CA TRP A 165 -13.76 -6.86 -7.29
C TRP A 165 -13.66 -7.14 -8.81
N PRO A 166 -13.72 -6.10 -9.64
CA PRO A 166 -13.69 -6.25 -11.08
C PRO A 166 -12.37 -6.87 -11.55
N ASP A 167 -12.25 -7.16 -12.83
CA ASP A 167 -10.95 -7.54 -13.41
C ASP A 167 -9.87 -6.54 -13.02
N PHE A 168 -8.70 -7.06 -12.63
CA PHE A 168 -7.61 -6.27 -12.10
C PHE A 168 -7.11 -5.20 -13.07
N ASP A 169 -6.89 -5.58 -14.34
CA ASP A 169 -6.35 -4.65 -15.33
C ASP A 169 -7.39 -3.58 -15.71
N ALA A 170 -8.66 -3.94 -15.80
CA ALA A 170 -9.75 -2.99 -16.01
C ALA A 170 -9.86 -1.98 -14.86
N LEU A 171 -9.67 -2.42 -13.61
CA LEU A 171 -9.65 -1.53 -12.45
C LEU A 171 -8.46 -0.56 -12.50
N MET A 172 -7.27 -1.06 -12.82
CA MET A 172 -6.06 -0.22 -12.92
C MET A 172 -6.21 0.83 -14.02
N GLU A 173 -6.70 0.44 -15.20
CA GLU A 173 -6.97 1.37 -16.30
C GLU A 173 -7.98 2.46 -15.90
N ARG A 174 -9.06 2.07 -15.23
CA ARG A 174 -10.05 3.03 -14.71
C ARG A 174 -9.40 4.04 -13.75
N TRP A 175 -8.64 3.57 -12.77
CA TRP A 175 -8.00 4.45 -11.78
C TRP A 175 -6.93 5.34 -12.39
N GLU A 176 -6.18 4.86 -13.37
CA GLU A 176 -5.22 5.68 -14.14
C GLU A 176 -5.93 6.81 -14.90
N ASN A 177 -7.07 6.52 -15.53
CA ASN A 177 -7.86 7.53 -16.25
C ASN A 177 -8.48 8.56 -15.29
N GLU A 178 -9.01 8.12 -14.14
CA GLU A 178 -9.53 9.00 -13.10
C GLU A 178 -8.42 9.90 -12.51
N ALA A 179 -7.22 9.35 -12.28
CA ALA A 179 -6.07 10.11 -11.80
C ALA A 179 -5.60 11.16 -12.81
N LYS A 180 -5.53 10.83 -14.11
CA LYS A 180 -5.21 11.78 -15.19
C LYS A 180 -6.23 12.93 -15.24
N ALA A 181 -7.52 12.61 -15.22
CA ALA A 181 -8.57 13.61 -15.24
C ALA A 181 -8.54 14.52 -14.00
N PHE A 182 -8.17 13.97 -12.83
CA PHE A 182 -7.96 14.78 -11.63
C PHE A 182 -6.73 15.66 -11.75
N ASP A 183 -5.63 15.15 -12.28
CA ASP A 183 -4.37 15.87 -12.45
C ASP A 183 -4.55 17.10 -13.34
N GLU A 184 -5.28 16.97 -14.44
CA GLU A 184 -5.65 18.09 -15.32
C GLU A 184 -6.47 19.15 -14.59
N ARG A 185 -7.49 18.75 -13.83
CA ARG A 185 -8.32 19.66 -13.04
C ARG A 185 -7.55 20.37 -11.92
N ALA A 186 -6.58 19.70 -11.32
CA ALA A 186 -5.78 20.21 -10.21
C ALA A 186 -4.56 21.04 -10.66
N ALA A 187 -4.28 21.14 -11.96
CA ALA A 187 -3.11 21.82 -12.49
C ALA A 187 -2.95 23.27 -11.99
N PHE A 188 -4.06 24.01 -11.87
CA PHE A 188 -4.05 25.39 -11.37
C PHE A 188 -3.59 25.52 -9.91
N ALA A 189 -3.69 24.45 -9.12
CA ALA A 189 -3.33 24.46 -7.70
C ALA A 189 -1.87 24.03 -7.45
N ARG A 190 -1.14 23.61 -8.49
CA ARG A 190 0.26 23.19 -8.38
C ARG A 190 1.15 24.38 -8.06
N MET A 191 1.97 24.23 -7.01
CA MET A 191 2.96 25.24 -6.60
C MET A 191 4.38 24.88 -7.04
N TYR A 192 4.62 23.66 -7.51
CA TYR A 192 5.92 23.15 -7.95
C TYR A 192 5.80 22.55 -9.36
N GLU A 193 6.86 22.73 -10.14
CA GLU A 193 7.05 22.14 -11.47
C GLU A 193 7.53 20.70 -11.39
#